data_90a31d732ea4b4b9293e3042ffb80feb
#
_entry.id   90a31d732ea4b4b9293e3042ffb80feb
#
_cell.length_a   1.000
_cell.length_b   1.000
_cell.length_c   1.000
_cell.angle_alpha   90.00
_cell.angle_beta   90.00
_cell.angle_gamma   90.00
#
_symmetry.space_group_name_H-M   'P 1'
#
loop_
_entity.id
_entity.type
_entity.pdbx_description
1 polymer ?
#
loop_
_entity_poly.entity_id
_entity_poly.type
_entity_poly.pdbx_seq_one_letter_code
_entity_poly.pdbx_strand_id
1 'polypeptide(L)'
;MANKMPIVTSIDYATQRVTYHEFGSTVPRQDRFQFLSKNGQIAALNFSGFKFTGMPAMRWSLDELRTAWSLQCAKLCGSPTPTPTPKEEPKVAPSKYVGRDDRQARDHDVPKYAPKATGIDAVLRDIVTEVLDGYNPEPNTEAIGVIVNEAMAPALASFADVTESLGVLTDTVARLQPKITHIHIPNREIKIMDGVQHHMFPKVLANISDGTPTYLVGEAGTGKSHIAEQVSKALGVAFSSKSCSSQSTESSLLGYMSATGDYVTTEFRKRFELGGVFLLDEVDNGNPNVLTVLNSALSNSFMAFPDGMVKRHEGFVLIATANTFGHGANAKYVGRNPLDEAFLNRFANLTITYDENIEQAMLDAVGLNSSMSAKWLNIVRVARKNVSTYGLHVVVSPRATVYGAKMLRHDGVYNLGEVVEATITKGATPEACEKILMGLSL
;
A
#
# COMPACT_ATOMS: atom_id res chain seq x y z
N MET A 1 31.03 8.44 28.67
CA MET A 1 30.03 7.95 29.64
C MET A 1 28.74 7.81 28.89
N ALA A 2 28.29 6.60 28.67
CA ALA A 2 27.00 6.33 27.98
C ALA A 2 25.87 6.85 28.89
N ASN A 3 25.14 7.87 28.43
CA ASN A 3 23.95 8.38 29.13
C ASN A 3 22.93 7.22 29.19
N LYS A 4 22.78 6.64 30.38
CA LYS A 4 21.76 5.63 30.65
C LYS A 4 20.40 6.34 30.64
N MET A 5 19.59 6.08 29.62
CA MET A 5 18.26 6.67 29.47
C MET A 5 17.31 6.19 30.56
N PRO A 6 16.42 7.05 31.11
CA PRO A 6 15.40 6.63 32.05
C PRO A 6 14.32 5.80 31.37
N ILE A 7 13.65 4.96 32.14
CA ILE A 7 12.53 4.14 31.67
C ILE A 7 11.23 4.89 31.96
N VAL A 8 10.56 5.40 30.94
CA VAL A 8 9.27 6.10 31.08
C VAL A 8 8.14 5.08 31.27
N THR A 9 7.38 5.23 32.34
CA THR A 9 6.28 4.32 32.70
C THR A 9 4.90 4.91 32.42
N SER A 10 4.74 6.22 32.49
CA SER A 10 3.49 6.89 32.11
C SER A 10 3.71 8.36 31.74
N ILE A 11 2.84 8.91 30.89
CA ILE A 11 2.83 10.31 30.51
C ILE A 11 1.41 10.85 30.68
N ASP A 12 1.27 11.88 31.52
CA ASP A 12 0.02 12.61 31.69
C ASP A 12 0.13 13.95 30.93
N TYR A 13 -0.59 14.05 29.83
CA TYR A 13 -0.57 15.23 28.96
C TYR A 13 -1.43 16.38 29.52
N ALA A 14 -2.41 16.10 30.35
CA ALA A 14 -3.27 17.14 30.93
C ALA A 14 -2.52 17.95 31.97
N THR A 15 -1.72 17.27 32.80
CA THR A 15 -0.90 17.91 33.82
C THR A 15 0.55 18.18 33.38
N GLN A 16 0.90 17.78 32.15
CA GLN A 16 2.25 17.84 31.60
C GLN A 16 3.28 17.12 32.48
N ARG A 17 2.94 15.96 33.02
CA ARG A 17 3.83 15.17 33.87
C ARG A 17 4.21 13.86 33.21
N VAL A 18 5.46 13.46 33.40
CA VAL A 18 6.01 12.17 33.01
C VAL A 18 6.46 11.42 34.25
N THR A 19 6.07 10.14 34.36
CA THR A 19 6.57 9.26 35.41
C THR A 19 7.60 8.32 34.78
N TYR A 20 8.75 8.19 35.42
CA TYR A 20 9.88 7.41 34.90
C TYR A 20 10.69 6.81 36.04
N HIS A 21 11.48 5.79 35.72
CA HIS A 21 12.50 5.21 36.56
C HIS A 21 13.88 5.59 36.04
N GLU A 22 14.79 5.96 36.90
CA GLU A 22 16.20 6.06 36.52
C GLU A 22 16.75 4.67 36.25
N PHE A 23 17.72 4.57 35.33
CA PHE A 23 18.31 3.27 34.94
C PHE A 23 18.85 2.52 36.18
N GLY A 24 18.29 1.33 36.41
CA GLY A 24 18.66 0.48 37.56
C GLY A 24 17.91 0.82 38.89
N SER A 25 16.94 1.74 38.88
CA SER A 25 16.07 2.06 40.01
C SER A 25 14.65 1.55 39.77
N THR A 26 14.05 1.01 40.82
CA THR A 26 12.62 0.63 40.83
C THR A 26 11.72 1.73 41.42
N VAL A 27 12.30 2.83 41.88
CA VAL A 27 11.55 3.96 42.50
C VAL A 27 11.05 4.88 41.40
N PRO A 28 9.72 5.08 41.27
CA PRO A 28 9.15 5.99 40.27
C PRO A 28 9.44 7.44 40.61
N ARG A 29 9.86 8.24 39.63
CA ARG A 29 10.00 9.67 39.74
C ARG A 29 8.99 10.33 38.81
N GLN A 30 8.51 11.51 39.22
CA GLN A 30 7.64 12.36 38.40
C GLN A 30 8.31 13.70 38.13
N ASP A 31 8.25 14.13 36.87
CA ASP A 31 8.75 15.41 36.45
C ASP A 31 7.83 16.07 35.41
N ARG A 32 7.97 17.40 35.25
CA ARG A 32 7.26 18.11 34.19
C ARG A 32 8.02 17.95 32.87
N PHE A 33 7.31 17.74 31.78
CA PHE A 33 7.90 17.72 30.46
C PHE A 33 7.52 18.95 29.65
N GLN A 34 8.35 19.27 28.66
CA GLN A 34 8.10 20.32 27.68
C GLN A 34 8.28 19.74 26.26
N PHE A 35 7.42 20.19 25.36
CA PHE A 35 7.63 19.95 23.95
C PHE A 35 8.64 20.96 23.40
N LEU A 36 9.68 20.45 22.74
CA LEU A 36 10.60 21.30 21.97
C LEU A 36 10.10 21.35 20.54
N SER A 37 9.76 22.56 20.06
CA SER A 37 9.33 22.76 18.68
C SER A 37 10.47 23.26 17.81
N LYS A 38 10.51 22.83 16.54
CA LYS A 38 11.37 23.39 15.51
C LYS A 38 10.50 23.66 14.29
N ASN A 39 10.50 24.91 13.80
CA ASN A 39 9.68 25.35 12.66
C ASN A 39 8.15 25.10 12.85
N GLY A 40 7.64 25.31 14.07
CA GLY A 40 6.24 25.11 14.40
C GLY A 40 5.81 23.63 14.55
N GLN A 41 6.77 22.70 14.51
CA GLN A 41 6.52 21.25 14.64
C GLN A 41 7.18 20.72 15.92
N ILE A 42 6.51 19.78 16.60
CA ILE A 42 7.07 19.17 17.81
C ILE A 42 8.22 18.23 17.40
N ALA A 43 9.44 18.59 17.79
CA ALA A 43 10.64 17.86 17.44
C ALA A 43 11.16 16.95 18.55
N ALA A 44 10.82 17.24 19.81
CA ALA A 44 11.29 16.46 20.95
C ALA A 44 10.44 16.65 22.21
N LEU A 45 10.48 15.67 23.11
CA LEU A 45 10.02 15.75 24.48
C LEU A 45 11.24 15.94 25.39
N ASN A 46 11.22 16.93 26.29
CA ASN A 46 12.30 17.23 27.24
C ASN A 46 11.79 17.15 28.67
N PHE A 47 12.44 16.38 29.51
CA PHE A 47 12.19 16.35 30.96
C PHE A 47 13.45 15.93 31.73
N SER A 48 13.68 16.45 32.91
CA SER A 48 14.85 16.12 33.75
C SER A 48 16.20 16.13 33.01
N GLY A 49 16.38 16.99 32.00
CA GLY A 49 17.59 17.00 31.19
C GLY A 49 17.68 15.90 30.11
N PHE A 50 16.69 15.04 30.00
CA PHE A 50 16.60 14.02 28.95
C PHE A 50 15.82 14.57 27.77
N LYS A 51 16.37 14.41 26.57
CA LYS A 51 15.75 14.86 25.31
C LYS A 51 15.46 13.67 24.42
N PHE A 52 14.18 13.41 24.14
CA PHE A 52 13.73 12.38 23.23
C PHE A 52 13.44 13.00 21.87
N THR A 53 14.18 12.56 20.84
CA THR A 53 14.07 13.04 19.45
C THR A 53 13.58 11.92 18.53
N GLY A 54 13.05 12.25 17.37
CA GLY A 54 12.76 11.26 16.33
C GLY A 54 11.29 11.10 15.98
N MET A 55 10.45 12.12 16.21
CA MET A 55 9.12 12.16 15.63
C MET A 55 9.12 12.75 14.22
N PRO A 56 8.39 12.13 13.27
CA PRO A 56 8.16 12.73 11.98
C PRO A 56 7.35 14.02 12.14
N ALA A 57 7.70 15.01 11.33
CA ALA A 57 7.08 16.34 11.29
C ALA A 57 5.68 16.25 10.64
N MET A 58 4.68 15.75 11.37
CA MET A 58 3.30 15.69 10.92
C MET A 58 2.37 16.52 11.80
N ARG A 59 1.30 17.08 11.21
CA ARG A 59 0.20 17.68 11.95
C ARG A 59 -0.63 16.55 12.57
N TRP A 60 -0.37 16.26 13.81
CA TRP A 60 -1.08 15.24 14.55
C TRP A 60 -2.18 15.89 15.41
N SER A 61 -3.29 15.21 15.57
CA SER A 61 -4.24 15.56 16.61
C SER A 61 -3.61 15.33 17.99
N LEU A 62 -4.13 16.01 19.02
CA LEU A 62 -3.56 15.88 20.37
C LEU A 62 -3.55 14.42 20.86
N ASP A 63 -4.55 13.63 20.48
CA ASP A 63 -4.66 12.22 20.88
C ASP A 63 -3.73 11.28 20.10
N GLU A 64 -3.50 11.55 18.83
CA GLU A 64 -2.51 10.84 18.02
C GLU A 64 -1.10 11.15 18.52
N LEU A 65 -0.86 12.39 18.90
CA LEU A 65 0.41 12.83 19.50
C LEU A 65 0.65 12.11 20.84
N ARG A 66 -0.36 11.98 21.69
CA ARG A 66 -0.33 11.24 22.93
C ARG A 66 0.05 9.79 22.73
N THR A 67 -0.61 9.12 21.81
CA THR A 67 -0.38 7.71 21.50
C THR A 67 1.02 7.48 20.92
N ALA A 68 1.41 8.27 19.94
CA ALA A 68 2.70 8.14 19.28
C ALA A 68 3.87 8.42 20.21
N TRP A 69 3.78 9.45 21.07
CA TRP A 69 4.82 9.76 22.06
C TRP A 69 4.92 8.68 23.12
N SER A 70 3.81 8.14 23.62
CA SER A 70 3.82 7.01 24.55
C SER A 70 4.53 5.79 23.98
N LEU A 71 4.21 5.43 22.73
CA LEU A 71 4.85 4.34 22.02
C LEU A 71 6.34 4.58 21.75
N GLN A 72 6.70 5.80 21.38
CA GLN A 72 8.09 6.17 21.11
C GLN A 72 8.92 6.17 22.41
N CYS A 73 8.39 6.72 23.49
CA CYS A 73 9.07 6.70 24.79
C CYS A 73 9.21 5.25 25.31
N ALA A 74 8.18 4.42 25.21
CA ALA A 74 8.24 3.00 25.57
C ALA A 74 9.30 2.24 24.75
N LYS A 75 9.36 2.51 23.43
CA LYS A 75 10.32 1.88 22.51
C LYS A 75 11.78 2.31 22.81
N LEU A 76 12.01 3.60 23.08
CA LEU A 76 13.34 4.12 23.39
C LEU A 76 13.84 3.72 24.79
N CYS A 77 12.92 3.46 25.72
CA CYS A 77 13.22 3.14 27.11
C CYS A 77 13.14 1.65 27.45
N GLY A 78 12.83 0.78 26.46
CA GLY A 78 12.77 -0.68 26.66
C GLY A 78 11.62 -1.16 27.55
N SER A 79 10.58 -0.35 27.76
CA SER A 79 9.37 -0.74 28.50
C SER A 79 8.44 -1.59 27.61
N PRO A 80 7.74 -2.59 28.17
CA PRO A 80 6.75 -3.34 27.40
C PRO A 80 5.63 -2.40 26.92
N THR A 81 5.22 -2.58 25.69
CA THR A 81 4.13 -1.83 25.05
C THR A 81 2.87 -1.92 25.91
N PRO A 82 2.21 -0.83 26.31
CA PRO A 82 0.96 -0.91 27.01
C PRO A 82 -0.09 -1.54 26.07
N THR A 83 -0.65 -2.67 26.49
CA THR A 83 -1.80 -3.29 25.83
C THR A 83 -2.96 -2.31 25.91
N PRO A 84 -3.66 -1.99 24.80
CA PRO A 84 -4.83 -1.12 24.86
C PRO A 84 -5.89 -1.78 25.74
N THR A 85 -6.21 -1.15 26.87
CA THR A 85 -7.33 -1.53 27.72
C THR A 85 -8.63 -1.32 26.94
N PRO A 86 -9.54 -2.29 26.88
CA PRO A 86 -10.85 -2.10 26.27
C PRO A 86 -11.55 -0.93 26.99
N LYS A 87 -12.07 0.02 26.24
CA LYS A 87 -12.92 1.09 26.77
C LYS A 87 -14.15 0.42 27.39
N GLU A 88 -14.28 0.49 28.72
CA GLU A 88 -15.54 0.17 29.39
C GLU A 88 -16.62 1.14 28.88
N GLU A 89 -17.69 0.58 28.35
CA GLU A 89 -18.91 1.32 28.06
C GLU A 89 -19.48 1.88 29.38
N PRO A 90 -19.95 3.14 29.41
CA PRO A 90 -20.53 3.70 30.63
C PRO A 90 -21.82 2.95 30.97
N LYS A 91 -21.82 2.29 32.12
CA LYS A 91 -23.03 1.71 32.71
C LYS A 91 -24.07 2.78 32.99
N VAL A 92 -25.17 2.72 32.27
CA VAL A 92 -26.34 3.54 32.52
C VAL A 92 -26.95 3.09 33.87
N ALA A 93 -26.95 4.00 34.86
CA ALA A 93 -27.65 3.80 36.12
C ALA A 93 -29.16 4.00 35.93
N PRO A 94 -30.02 3.17 36.59
CA PRO A 94 -31.45 3.27 36.41
C PRO A 94 -32.00 4.53 37.07
N SER A 95 -32.72 5.34 36.31
CA SER A 95 -33.50 6.50 36.74
C SER A 95 -34.64 6.06 37.67
N LYS A 96 -34.62 6.54 38.91
CA LYS A 96 -35.78 6.53 39.78
C LYS A 96 -36.63 7.76 39.49
N TYR A 97 -37.76 7.55 38.81
CA TYR A 97 -38.82 8.50 38.72
C TYR A 97 -39.54 8.63 40.08
N VAL A 98 -39.52 9.79 40.67
CA VAL A 98 -40.50 10.22 41.70
C VAL A 98 -41.02 11.57 41.23
N GLY A 99 -42.32 11.57 40.91
CA GLY A 99 -43.00 12.80 40.53
C GLY A 99 -43.26 13.67 41.77
N ARG A 100 -43.24 14.96 41.56
CA ARG A 100 -43.99 15.95 42.33
C ARG A 100 -44.28 17.16 41.46
N ASP A 101 -45.59 17.45 41.30
CA ASP A 101 -46.13 18.75 40.94
C ASP A 101 -45.60 19.83 41.86
N ASP A 102 -45.17 20.94 41.33
CA ASP A 102 -45.57 22.26 41.84
C ASP A 102 -45.23 23.37 40.84
N ARG A 103 -46.26 24.09 40.48
CA ARG A 103 -46.24 25.34 39.66
C ARG A 103 -45.58 26.43 40.49
N GLN A 104 -44.62 27.14 39.95
CA GLN A 104 -44.53 28.61 40.05
C GLN A 104 -43.46 29.12 39.06
N ALA A 105 -43.95 29.97 38.18
CA ALA A 105 -43.13 30.76 37.27
C ALA A 105 -42.26 31.72 38.03
N ARG A 106 -40.96 31.77 37.71
CA ARG A 106 -40.11 32.95 37.89
C ARG A 106 -39.27 33.16 36.64
N ASP A 107 -39.53 34.35 36.04
CA ASP A 107 -38.64 34.92 35.04
C ASP A 107 -37.21 34.95 35.56
N HIS A 108 -36.32 34.30 34.84
CA HIS A 108 -34.91 34.59 34.89
C HIS A 108 -34.31 34.55 33.48
N ASP A 109 -33.67 35.63 33.15
CA ASP A 109 -32.92 36.02 31.99
C ASP A 109 -32.28 34.84 31.25
N VAL A 110 -32.74 34.64 30.01
CA VAL A 110 -32.09 33.81 29.03
C VAL A 110 -30.88 34.57 28.49
N PRO A 111 -29.66 34.05 28.58
CA PRO A 111 -28.51 34.72 27.97
C PRO A 111 -28.71 34.79 26.46
N LYS A 112 -28.69 36.02 25.92
CA LYS A 112 -28.64 36.29 24.47
C LYS A 112 -27.31 35.84 23.86
N TYR A 113 -27.09 34.54 23.73
CA TYR A 113 -26.09 33.99 22.87
C TYR A 113 -26.62 32.70 22.23
N ALA A 114 -27.50 32.91 21.24
CA ALA A 114 -27.73 31.88 20.25
C ALA A 114 -26.53 31.94 19.27
N PRO A 115 -25.81 30.86 19.05
CA PRO A 115 -24.84 30.84 17.97
C PRO A 115 -25.58 31.08 16.68
N LYS A 116 -25.12 32.02 15.83
CA LYS A 116 -25.64 32.20 14.49
C LYS A 116 -25.58 30.85 13.80
N ALA A 117 -26.75 30.32 13.49
CA ALA A 117 -26.89 29.11 12.70
C ALA A 117 -26.19 29.36 11.35
N THR A 118 -25.02 28.78 11.17
CA THR A 118 -24.28 28.78 9.91
C THR A 118 -24.40 27.39 9.33
N GLY A 119 -25.00 27.29 8.16
CA GLY A 119 -25.11 26.02 7.46
C GLY A 119 -26.56 25.58 7.22
N ILE A 120 -26.77 24.32 7.09
CA ILE A 120 -28.01 23.63 6.70
C ILE A 120 -29.21 24.04 7.57
N ASP A 121 -29.03 24.25 8.87
CA ASP A 121 -30.08 24.68 9.80
C ASP A 121 -30.67 26.07 9.46
N ALA A 122 -29.87 27.00 8.95
CA ALA A 122 -30.36 28.31 8.52
C ALA A 122 -31.22 28.20 7.26
N VAL A 123 -30.75 27.42 6.29
CA VAL A 123 -31.46 27.18 5.03
C VAL A 123 -32.80 26.46 5.28
N LEU A 124 -32.83 25.46 6.15
CA LEU A 124 -34.03 24.73 6.52
C LEU A 124 -35.03 25.63 7.26
N ARG A 125 -34.58 26.53 8.14
CA ARG A 125 -35.47 27.48 8.83
C ARG A 125 -36.08 28.51 7.86
N ASP A 126 -35.27 29.02 6.94
CA ASP A 126 -35.73 29.97 5.93
C ASP A 126 -36.79 29.34 5.02
N ILE A 127 -36.54 28.10 4.55
CA ILE A 127 -37.54 27.35 3.73
C ILE A 127 -38.81 27.06 4.51
N VAL A 128 -38.71 26.64 5.78
CA VAL A 128 -39.88 26.36 6.62
C VAL A 128 -40.67 27.65 6.90
N THR A 129 -39.98 28.78 7.12
CA THR A 129 -40.64 30.09 7.35
C THR A 129 -41.31 30.57 6.08
N GLU A 130 -40.67 30.47 4.93
CA GLU A 130 -41.29 30.87 3.64
C GLU A 130 -42.51 30.01 3.27
N VAL A 131 -42.47 28.72 3.58
CA VAL A 131 -43.60 27.79 3.37
C VAL A 131 -44.76 28.11 4.35
N LEU A 132 -44.46 28.49 5.59
CA LEU A 132 -45.47 28.81 6.60
C LEU A 132 -46.11 30.20 6.38
N ASP A 133 -45.36 31.19 5.88
CA ASP A 133 -45.87 32.53 5.59
C ASP A 133 -46.84 32.55 4.37
N GLY A 134 -46.71 31.58 3.47
CA GLY A 134 -47.63 31.38 2.33
C GLY A 134 -48.87 30.53 2.64
N TYR A 135 -49.03 30.04 3.88
CA TYR A 135 -50.08 29.09 4.24
C TYR A 135 -51.40 29.76 4.65
N ASN A 136 -52.44 29.60 3.82
CA ASN A 136 -53.81 29.99 4.14
C ASN A 136 -54.58 28.72 4.61
N PRO A 137 -55.20 28.69 5.81
CA PRO A 137 -55.64 27.47 6.47
C PRO A 137 -56.95 26.90 5.95
N GLU A 138 -56.92 26.22 4.81
CA GLU A 138 -57.90 25.15 4.50
C GLU A 138 -57.10 23.85 4.34
N PRO A 139 -57.38 22.78 5.11
CA PRO A 139 -56.47 21.63 5.17
C PRO A 139 -56.65 20.69 3.98
N ASN A 140 -55.94 20.93 2.93
CA ASN A 140 -55.72 19.89 1.92
C ASN A 140 -54.33 19.27 2.11
N THR A 141 -54.31 18.13 2.75
CA THR A 141 -53.06 17.38 3.08
C THR A 141 -52.26 16.99 1.85
N GLU A 142 -52.88 16.81 0.69
CA GLU A 142 -52.20 16.53 -0.59
C GLU A 142 -51.47 17.76 -1.14
N ALA A 143 -52.09 18.94 -1.05
CA ALA A 143 -51.46 20.19 -1.51
C ALA A 143 -50.23 20.56 -0.65
N ILE A 144 -50.31 20.35 0.66
CA ILE A 144 -49.18 20.54 1.57
C ILE A 144 -48.00 19.58 1.23
N GLY A 145 -48.33 18.33 0.92
CA GLY A 145 -47.32 17.33 0.52
C GLY A 145 -46.55 17.72 -0.76
N VAL A 146 -47.25 18.29 -1.73
CA VAL A 146 -46.65 18.76 -3.00
C VAL A 146 -45.76 19.98 -2.75
N ILE A 147 -46.24 21.00 -2.02
CA ILE A 147 -45.47 22.21 -1.72
C ILE A 147 -44.21 21.89 -0.90
N VAL A 148 -44.30 21.00 0.10
CA VAL A 148 -43.16 20.58 0.91
C VAL A 148 -42.15 19.80 0.05
N ASN A 149 -42.61 18.90 -0.82
CA ASN A 149 -41.72 18.16 -1.71
C ASN A 149 -41.01 19.05 -2.74
N GLU A 150 -41.75 20.02 -3.35
CA GLU A 150 -41.16 20.98 -4.28
C GLU A 150 -40.15 21.92 -3.59
N ALA A 151 -40.46 22.40 -2.39
CA ALA A 151 -39.55 23.24 -1.61
C ALA A 151 -38.30 22.48 -1.10
N MET A 152 -38.46 21.18 -0.80
CA MET A 152 -37.36 20.35 -0.32
C MET A 152 -36.51 19.74 -1.45
N ALA A 153 -37.01 19.61 -2.67
CA ALA A 153 -36.30 18.98 -3.77
C ALA A 153 -34.91 19.59 -4.06
N PRO A 154 -34.73 20.94 -4.09
CA PRO A 154 -33.39 21.53 -4.27
C PRO A 154 -32.44 21.23 -3.12
N ALA A 155 -32.92 21.19 -1.89
CA ALA A 155 -32.10 20.86 -0.72
C ALA A 155 -31.70 19.39 -0.74
N LEU A 156 -32.59 18.47 -1.10
CA LEU A 156 -32.29 17.05 -1.25
C LEU A 156 -31.29 16.78 -2.36
N ALA A 157 -31.38 17.47 -3.50
CA ALA A 157 -30.40 17.40 -4.57
C ALA A 157 -29.03 17.87 -4.11
N SER A 158 -28.97 19.00 -3.40
CA SER A 158 -27.69 19.50 -2.81
C SER A 158 -27.10 18.54 -1.79
N PHE A 159 -27.92 17.85 -0.99
CA PHE A 159 -27.45 16.80 -0.09
C PHE A 159 -26.89 15.59 -0.82
N ALA A 160 -27.49 15.18 -1.93
CA ALA A 160 -26.96 14.10 -2.76
C ALA A 160 -25.57 14.45 -3.31
N ASP A 161 -25.38 15.66 -3.84
CA ASP A 161 -24.10 16.16 -4.36
C ASP A 161 -23.03 16.24 -3.26
N VAL A 162 -23.41 16.69 -2.05
CA VAL A 162 -22.49 16.73 -0.90
C VAL A 162 -22.11 15.32 -0.45
N THR A 163 -23.04 14.39 -0.46
CA THR A 163 -22.79 13.00 -0.08
C THR A 163 -21.85 12.31 -1.08
N GLU A 164 -22.06 12.55 -2.38
CA GLU A 164 -21.18 12.06 -3.43
C GLU A 164 -19.76 12.66 -3.29
N SER A 165 -19.67 13.97 -3.07
CA SER A 165 -18.40 14.68 -2.85
C SER A 165 -17.65 14.17 -1.61
N LEU A 166 -18.37 13.90 -0.52
CA LEU A 166 -17.82 13.28 0.69
C LEU A 166 -17.32 11.85 0.42
N GLY A 167 -18.04 11.07 -0.36
CA GLY A 167 -17.62 9.75 -0.81
C GLY A 167 -16.28 9.81 -1.57
N VAL A 168 -16.20 10.70 -2.56
CA VAL A 168 -14.97 10.92 -3.34
C VAL A 168 -13.80 11.40 -2.45
N LEU A 169 -14.08 12.32 -1.51
CA LEU A 169 -13.08 12.80 -0.55
C LEU A 169 -12.61 11.69 0.39
N THR A 170 -13.50 10.88 0.90
CA THR A 170 -13.20 9.74 1.78
C THR A 170 -12.32 8.74 1.06
N ASP A 171 -12.68 8.38 -0.18
CA ASP A 171 -11.87 7.49 -1.03
C ASP A 171 -10.50 8.09 -1.34
N THR A 172 -10.43 9.39 -1.59
CA THR A 172 -9.18 10.09 -1.86
C THR A 172 -8.29 10.10 -0.63
N VAL A 173 -8.83 10.40 0.55
CA VAL A 173 -8.09 10.34 1.82
C VAL A 173 -7.61 8.92 2.12
N ALA A 174 -8.45 7.89 1.89
CA ALA A 174 -8.06 6.50 2.06
C ALA A 174 -6.92 6.08 1.12
N ARG A 175 -6.88 6.63 -0.10
CA ARG A 175 -5.79 6.39 -1.07
C ARG A 175 -4.51 7.13 -0.68
N LEU A 176 -4.61 8.32 -0.10
CA LEU A 176 -3.46 9.15 0.30
C LEU A 176 -2.84 8.69 1.63
N GLN A 177 -3.54 7.88 2.41
CA GLN A 177 -2.96 7.31 3.62
C GLN A 177 -1.80 6.36 3.27
N PRO A 178 -0.64 6.51 3.92
CA PRO A 178 0.46 5.58 3.71
C PRO A 178 0.00 4.16 4.08
N LYS A 179 -0.04 3.28 3.10
CA LYS A 179 -0.35 1.86 3.35
C LYS A 179 0.86 1.23 4.02
N ILE A 180 0.76 0.99 5.31
CA ILE A 180 1.79 0.34 6.11
C ILE A 180 1.43 -1.14 6.23
N THR A 181 2.31 -2.01 5.76
CA THR A 181 2.16 -3.46 5.90
C THR A 181 2.99 -3.93 7.08
N HIS A 182 2.33 -4.45 8.11
CA HIS A 182 2.99 -5.12 9.24
C HIS A 182 3.23 -6.57 8.88
N ILE A 183 4.50 -6.97 8.84
CA ILE A 183 4.88 -8.35 8.54
C ILE A 183 5.34 -9.00 9.84
N HIS A 184 4.57 -9.96 10.32
CA HIS A 184 4.92 -10.78 11.48
C HIS A 184 5.43 -12.14 10.99
N ILE A 185 6.71 -12.40 11.19
CA ILE A 185 7.33 -13.69 10.88
C ILE A 185 7.68 -14.33 12.22
N PRO A 186 7.29 -15.59 12.47
CA PRO A 186 7.66 -16.29 13.71
C PRO A 186 9.17 -16.21 13.95
N ASN A 187 9.56 -15.85 15.18
CA ASN A 187 10.95 -15.69 15.61
C ASN A 187 11.77 -14.59 14.89
N ARG A 188 11.13 -13.63 14.22
CA ARG A 188 11.81 -12.47 13.63
C ARG A 188 11.11 -11.18 14.05
N GLU A 189 11.84 -10.06 13.99
CA GLU A 189 11.26 -8.74 14.27
C GLU A 189 10.19 -8.39 13.23
N ILE A 190 9.15 -7.70 13.69
CA ILE A 190 8.11 -7.14 12.81
C ILE A 190 8.76 -6.06 11.94
N LYS A 191 8.71 -6.23 10.63
CA LYS A 191 9.12 -5.21 9.67
C LYS A 191 7.92 -4.46 9.15
N ILE A 192 8.06 -3.14 9.11
CA ILE A 192 7.10 -2.23 8.53
C ILE A 192 7.59 -1.91 7.11
N MET A 193 6.75 -2.15 6.12
CA MET A 193 7.04 -1.79 4.73
C MET A 193 6.14 -0.64 4.30
N ASP A 194 6.77 0.39 3.76
CA ASP A 194 6.07 1.53 3.19
C ASP A 194 5.55 1.20 1.78
N GLY A 195 4.40 1.80 1.45
CA GLY A 195 3.82 1.71 0.11
C GLY A 195 2.84 0.54 -0.08
N VAL A 196 2.27 0.51 -1.29
CA VAL A 196 1.29 -0.50 -1.68
C VAL A 196 2.00 -1.80 -2.04
N GLN A 197 1.63 -2.89 -1.37
CA GLN A 197 2.12 -4.21 -1.65
C GLN A 197 1.18 -4.93 -2.62
N HIS A 198 1.75 -5.74 -3.52
CA HIS A 198 0.97 -6.57 -4.43
C HIS A 198 0.10 -7.57 -3.64
N HIS A 199 -1.15 -7.81 -4.06
CA HIS A 199 -2.05 -8.74 -3.36
C HIS A 199 -1.48 -10.17 -3.21
N MET A 200 -0.55 -10.56 -4.10
CA MET A 200 0.17 -11.84 -4.00
C MET A 200 1.40 -11.81 -3.09
N PHE A 201 1.83 -10.63 -2.62
CA PHE A 201 3.00 -10.49 -1.77
C PHE A 201 2.98 -11.39 -0.52
N PRO A 202 1.87 -11.53 0.24
CA PRO A 202 1.85 -12.40 1.42
C PRO A 202 2.11 -13.87 1.09
N LYS A 203 1.60 -14.36 -0.06
CA LYS A 203 1.82 -15.75 -0.49
C LYS A 203 3.25 -16.01 -0.90
N VAL A 204 3.87 -15.08 -1.63
CA VAL A 204 5.28 -15.18 -2.00
C VAL A 204 6.16 -15.11 -0.76
N LEU A 205 5.85 -14.19 0.17
CA LEU A 205 6.57 -14.06 1.43
C LEU A 205 6.52 -15.34 2.26
N ALA A 206 5.34 -15.98 2.38
CA ALA A 206 5.20 -17.24 3.10
C ALA A 206 6.09 -18.33 2.49
N ASN A 207 6.00 -18.55 1.18
CA ASN A 207 6.84 -19.56 0.51
C ASN A 207 8.33 -19.32 0.75
N ILE A 208 8.79 -18.08 0.59
CA ILE A 208 10.21 -17.75 0.72
C ILE A 208 10.67 -17.84 2.18
N SER A 209 9.83 -17.47 3.15
CA SER A 209 10.15 -17.62 4.57
C SER A 209 10.34 -19.09 4.98
N ASP A 210 9.60 -20.00 4.33
CA ASP A 210 9.69 -21.45 4.55
C ASP A 210 10.79 -22.12 3.71
N GLY A 211 11.57 -21.33 2.95
CA GLY A 211 12.62 -21.86 2.09
C GLY A 211 12.12 -22.57 0.82
N THR A 212 10.83 -22.39 0.45
CA THR A 212 10.23 -23.03 -0.71
C THR A 212 10.58 -22.30 -2.01
N PRO A 213 11.29 -22.93 -2.97
CA PRO A 213 11.53 -22.34 -4.28
C PRO A 213 10.21 -22.00 -4.97
N THR A 214 10.12 -20.79 -5.52
CA THR A 214 8.85 -20.28 -6.03
C THR A 214 8.97 -19.81 -7.47
N TYR A 215 8.05 -20.28 -8.32
CA TYR A 215 7.94 -19.89 -9.73
C TYR A 215 6.79 -18.91 -9.90
N LEU A 216 7.12 -17.66 -10.23
CA LEU A 216 6.15 -16.59 -10.44
C LEU A 216 5.84 -16.47 -11.94
N VAL A 217 4.65 -16.88 -12.32
CA VAL A 217 4.21 -16.81 -13.71
C VAL A 217 3.15 -15.72 -13.89
N GLY A 218 3.19 -15.00 -14.99
CA GLY A 218 2.19 -13.96 -15.31
C GLY A 218 2.62 -13.06 -16.44
N GLU A 219 1.71 -12.25 -16.92
CA GLU A 219 1.98 -11.33 -18.04
C GLU A 219 3.11 -10.35 -17.75
N ALA A 220 3.68 -9.78 -18.82
CA ALA A 220 4.72 -8.77 -18.69
C ALA A 220 4.18 -7.53 -17.94
N GLY A 221 4.96 -7.03 -16.98
CA GLY A 221 4.60 -5.84 -16.19
C GLY A 221 3.67 -6.09 -15.00
N THR A 222 3.44 -7.34 -14.59
CA THR A 222 2.66 -7.69 -13.37
C THR A 222 3.42 -7.49 -12.07
N GLY A 223 4.71 -7.11 -12.12
CA GLY A 223 5.51 -6.81 -10.91
C GLY A 223 6.24 -8.02 -10.32
N LYS A 224 6.36 -9.15 -11.03
CA LYS A 224 7.02 -10.39 -10.55
C LYS A 224 8.39 -10.16 -9.91
N SER A 225 9.30 -9.51 -10.64
CA SER A 225 10.68 -9.23 -10.16
C SER A 225 10.68 -8.26 -8.98
N HIS A 226 9.74 -7.31 -8.97
CA HIS A 226 9.58 -6.35 -7.88
C HIS A 226 9.06 -7.02 -6.59
N ILE A 227 8.11 -7.95 -6.69
CA ILE A 227 7.64 -8.74 -5.54
C ILE A 227 8.81 -9.52 -4.93
N ALA A 228 9.66 -10.16 -5.74
CA ALA A 228 10.83 -10.89 -5.26
C ALA A 228 11.81 -10.00 -4.49
N GLU A 229 12.07 -8.80 -4.99
CA GLU A 229 12.89 -7.80 -4.30
C GLU A 229 12.24 -7.32 -2.99
N GLN A 230 10.94 -7.01 -3.00
CA GLN A 230 10.21 -6.58 -1.81
C GLN A 230 10.21 -7.67 -0.72
N VAL A 231 10.03 -8.93 -1.09
CA VAL A 231 10.06 -10.06 -0.16
C VAL A 231 11.45 -10.18 0.50
N SER A 232 12.54 -10.06 -0.27
CA SER A 232 13.88 -10.10 0.31
C SER A 232 14.15 -8.95 1.27
N LYS A 233 13.66 -7.74 0.95
CA LYS A 233 13.72 -6.56 1.85
C LYS A 233 12.91 -6.79 3.13
N ALA A 234 11.71 -7.36 3.01
CA ALA A 234 10.87 -7.70 4.16
C ALA A 234 11.55 -8.71 5.09
N LEU A 235 12.16 -9.74 4.53
CA LEU A 235 12.91 -10.74 5.28
C LEU A 235 14.26 -10.23 5.82
N GLY A 236 14.75 -9.10 5.29
CA GLY A 236 16.08 -8.56 5.64
C GLY A 236 17.22 -9.44 5.19
N VAL A 237 17.02 -10.16 4.10
CA VAL A 237 18.03 -11.04 3.51
C VAL A 237 18.62 -10.42 2.25
N ALA A 238 19.82 -10.86 1.90
CA ALA A 238 20.49 -10.40 0.69
C ALA A 238 19.71 -10.84 -0.56
N PHE A 239 19.68 -9.96 -1.55
CA PHE A 239 19.01 -10.18 -2.84
C PHE A 239 20.02 -10.07 -3.99
N SER A 240 19.93 -10.99 -4.92
CA SER A 240 20.65 -10.92 -6.20
C SER A 240 19.73 -11.45 -7.31
N SER A 241 19.93 -10.98 -8.52
CA SER A 241 19.12 -11.39 -9.67
C SER A 241 19.97 -11.63 -10.91
N LYS A 242 19.46 -12.47 -11.80
CA LYS A 242 19.97 -12.69 -13.14
C LYS A 242 18.83 -12.86 -14.11
N SER A 243 18.81 -12.06 -15.16
CA SER A 243 17.91 -12.26 -16.29
C SER A 243 18.44 -13.36 -17.21
N CYS A 244 17.57 -14.29 -17.56
CA CYS A 244 17.88 -15.38 -18.47
C CYS A 244 17.67 -14.95 -19.93
N SER A 245 18.51 -15.48 -20.81
CA SER A 245 18.39 -15.32 -22.26
C SER A 245 18.76 -16.61 -22.97
N SER A 246 18.44 -16.73 -24.24
CA SER A 246 18.84 -17.89 -25.07
C SER A 246 20.36 -18.08 -25.17
N GLN A 247 21.12 -17.00 -24.92
CA GLN A 247 22.59 -17.03 -24.91
C GLN A 247 23.19 -17.21 -23.50
N SER A 248 22.36 -17.40 -22.47
CA SER A 248 22.87 -17.70 -21.13
C SER A 248 23.67 -19.02 -21.17
N THR A 249 24.87 -18.98 -20.56
CA THR A 249 25.77 -20.13 -20.49
C THR A 249 25.83 -20.64 -19.05
N GLU A 250 26.30 -21.88 -18.87
CA GLU A 250 26.55 -22.45 -17.53
C GLU A 250 27.53 -21.60 -16.73
N SER A 251 28.64 -21.15 -17.37
CA SER A 251 29.63 -20.27 -16.74
C SER A 251 29.03 -18.93 -16.27
N SER A 252 27.96 -18.44 -16.92
CA SER A 252 27.27 -17.24 -16.48
C SER A 252 26.45 -17.42 -15.20
N LEU A 253 26.15 -18.66 -14.82
CA LEU A 253 25.50 -19.05 -13.55
C LEU A 253 26.54 -19.53 -12.52
N LEU A 254 27.41 -20.46 -12.90
CA LEU A 254 28.35 -21.12 -11.97
C LEU A 254 29.68 -20.39 -11.80
N GLY A 255 29.98 -19.44 -12.69
CA GLY A 255 31.32 -18.86 -12.76
C GLY A 255 32.31 -19.74 -13.59
N TYR A 256 33.53 -19.34 -13.61
CA TYR A 256 34.58 -20.04 -14.38
C TYR A 256 35.97 -19.81 -13.77
N MET A 257 36.91 -20.67 -14.10
CA MET A 257 38.33 -20.47 -13.77
C MET A 257 38.96 -19.54 -14.82
N SER A 258 39.63 -18.47 -14.37
CA SER A 258 40.36 -17.57 -15.24
C SER A 258 41.62 -18.26 -15.80
N ALA A 259 42.26 -17.66 -16.79
CA ALA A 259 43.52 -18.16 -17.33
C ALA A 259 44.70 -18.15 -16.30
N THR A 260 44.56 -17.36 -15.23
CA THR A 260 45.48 -17.29 -14.10
C THR A 260 45.19 -18.31 -13.00
N GLY A 261 44.11 -19.09 -13.16
CA GLY A 261 43.71 -20.09 -12.17
C GLY A 261 42.82 -19.55 -11.04
N ASP A 262 42.40 -18.32 -11.14
CA ASP A 262 41.49 -17.71 -10.15
C ASP A 262 40.04 -18.00 -10.49
N TYR A 263 39.22 -18.28 -9.49
CA TYR A 263 37.77 -18.46 -9.69
C TYR A 263 37.06 -17.12 -9.81
N VAL A 264 36.37 -16.93 -10.93
CA VAL A 264 35.50 -15.79 -11.17
C VAL A 264 34.08 -16.12 -10.71
N THR A 265 33.70 -15.60 -9.56
CA THR A 265 32.43 -15.90 -8.88
C THR A 265 31.27 -15.18 -9.52
N THR A 266 30.05 -15.73 -9.35
CA THR A 266 28.79 -15.16 -9.78
C THR A 266 27.90 -14.79 -8.58
N GLU A 267 26.88 -13.98 -8.82
CA GLU A 267 25.88 -13.67 -7.79
C GLU A 267 25.08 -14.90 -7.37
N PHE A 268 24.83 -15.86 -8.26
CA PHE A 268 24.23 -17.14 -7.92
C PHE A 268 25.07 -17.90 -6.90
N ARG A 269 26.38 -18.06 -7.18
CA ARG A 269 27.32 -18.71 -6.25
C ARG A 269 27.31 -18.02 -4.88
N LYS A 270 27.37 -16.71 -4.83
CA LYS A 270 27.33 -15.94 -3.58
C LYS A 270 26.07 -16.20 -2.76
N ARG A 271 24.88 -16.22 -3.41
CA ARG A 271 23.63 -16.51 -2.69
C ARG A 271 23.56 -17.96 -2.25
N PHE A 272 23.99 -18.89 -3.08
CA PHE A 272 24.01 -20.32 -2.74
C PHE A 272 24.83 -20.60 -1.48
N GLU A 273 26.02 -20.00 -1.37
CA GLU A 273 26.96 -20.21 -0.29
C GLU A 273 26.68 -19.38 0.97
N LEU A 274 26.25 -18.12 0.80
CA LEU A 274 26.06 -17.14 1.90
C LEU A 274 24.62 -16.95 2.32
N GLY A 275 23.67 -17.52 1.59
CA GLY A 275 22.25 -17.35 1.82
C GLY A 275 21.65 -16.11 1.16
N GLY A 276 20.34 -15.99 1.28
CA GLY A 276 19.53 -14.93 0.69
C GLY A 276 18.69 -15.40 -0.48
N VAL A 277 18.00 -14.48 -1.11
CA VAL A 277 17.12 -14.72 -2.26
C VAL A 277 17.90 -14.51 -3.55
N PHE A 278 17.86 -15.52 -4.42
CA PHE A 278 18.34 -15.40 -5.79
C PHE A 278 17.17 -15.44 -6.76
N LEU A 279 17.03 -14.40 -7.59
CA LEU A 279 16.01 -14.30 -8.61
C LEU A 279 16.57 -14.68 -9.98
N LEU A 280 15.98 -15.71 -10.58
CA LEU A 280 16.12 -16.00 -12.01
C LEU A 280 14.96 -15.34 -12.77
N ASP A 281 15.23 -14.25 -13.44
CA ASP A 281 14.21 -13.52 -14.17
C ASP A 281 14.10 -14.00 -15.61
N GLU A 282 12.88 -14.11 -16.12
CA GLU A 282 12.57 -14.58 -17.49
C GLU A 282 13.16 -15.96 -17.81
N VAL A 283 12.98 -16.95 -16.93
CA VAL A 283 13.57 -18.30 -17.13
C VAL A 283 13.06 -18.99 -18.39
N ASP A 284 11.84 -18.71 -18.82
CA ASP A 284 11.24 -19.21 -20.07
C ASP A 284 11.90 -18.64 -21.34
N ASN A 285 12.77 -17.62 -21.21
CA ASN A 285 13.65 -17.12 -22.27
C ASN A 285 15.06 -17.75 -22.22
N GLY A 286 15.36 -18.48 -21.14
CA GLY A 286 16.65 -19.12 -20.93
C GLY A 286 16.88 -20.35 -21.81
N ASN A 287 18.14 -20.79 -21.88
CA ASN A 287 18.47 -22.08 -22.49
C ASN A 287 18.09 -23.21 -21.52
N PRO A 288 17.13 -24.10 -21.86
CA PRO A 288 16.69 -25.17 -20.96
C PRO A 288 17.84 -26.07 -20.47
N ASN A 289 18.80 -26.38 -21.35
CA ASN A 289 19.94 -27.21 -20.98
C ASN A 289 20.82 -26.58 -19.89
N VAL A 290 20.98 -25.26 -19.91
CA VAL A 290 21.72 -24.52 -18.88
C VAL A 290 20.94 -24.51 -17.57
N LEU A 291 19.61 -24.39 -17.63
CA LEU A 291 18.76 -24.36 -16.45
C LEU A 291 18.71 -25.70 -15.70
N THR A 292 18.97 -26.83 -16.39
CA THR A 292 19.02 -28.15 -15.74
C THR A 292 20.12 -28.27 -14.69
N VAL A 293 21.19 -27.48 -14.81
CA VAL A 293 22.26 -27.38 -13.80
C VAL A 293 21.71 -26.97 -12.44
N LEU A 294 20.68 -26.14 -12.40
CA LEU A 294 20.01 -25.69 -11.17
C LEU A 294 19.23 -26.79 -10.46
N ASN A 295 18.93 -27.91 -11.13
CA ASN A 295 18.30 -29.07 -10.50
C ASN A 295 19.09 -29.58 -9.30
N SER A 296 20.42 -29.53 -9.39
CA SER A 296 21.33 -29.90 -8.27
C SER A 296 21.20 -28.89 -7.12
N ALA A 297 21.17 -27.59 -7.41
CA ALA A 297 21.01 -26.54 -6.41
C ALA A 297 19.69 -26.61 -5.65
N LEU A 298 18.61 -27.02 -6.34
CA LEU A 298 17.27 -27.10 -5.76
C LEU A 298 17.04 -28.37 -4.93
N SER A 299 17.66 -29.50 -5.36
CA SER A 299 17.40 -30.80 -4.74
C SER A 299 18.42 -31.22 -3.70
N ASN A 300 19.69 -30.74 -3.82
CA ASN A 300 20.79 -31.20 -3.01
C ASN A 300 21.26 -30.13 -2.01
N SER A 301 21.90 -30.60 -0.94
CA SER A 301 22.59 -29.72 0.03
C SER A 301 23.97 -29.26 -0.48
N PHE A 302 24.45 -29.77 -1.60
CA PHE A 302 25.74 -29.46 -2.20
C PHE A 302 25.61 -29.33 -3.71
N MET A 303 26.47 -28.49 -4.29
CA MET A 303 26.56 -28.32 -5.74
C MET A 303 28.02 -28.16 -6.15
N ALA A 304 28.39 -28.72 -7.31
CA ALA A 304 29.70 -28.52 -7.90
C ALA A 304 29.79 -27.15 -8.59
N PHE A 305 30.85 -26.43 -8.29
CA PHE A 305 31.28 -25.22 -8.96
C PHE A 305 32.68 -25.43 -9.54
N PRO A 306 33.15 -24.57 -10.44
CA PRO A 306 34.46 -24.73 -11.06
C PRO A 306 35.63 -24.82 -10.07
N ASP A 307 35.50 -24.23 -8.87
CA ASP A 307 36.48 -24.24 -7.78
C ASP A 307 36.28 -25.37 -6.75
N GLY A 308 35.22 -26.18 -6.89
CA GLY A 308 34.96 -27.33 -6.00
C GLY A 308 33.51 -27.47 -5.56
N MET A 309 33.30 -28.39 -4.62
CA MET A 309 31.97 -28.67 -4.04
C MET A 309 31.61 -27.63 -2.99
N VAL A 310 30.43 -27.07 -3.08
CA VAL A 310 29.93 -26.03 -2.17
C VAL A 310 28.65 -26.47 -1.49
N LYS A 311 28.62 -26.30 -0.17
CA LYS A 311 27.40 -26.55 0.63
C LYS A 311 26.41 -25.42 0.46
N ARG A 312 25.15 -25.79 0.22
CA ARG A 312 24.06 -24.83 0.19
C ARG A 312 23.80 -24.23 1.57
N HIS A 313 23.70 -22.92 1.65
CA HIS A 313 23.30 -22.24 2.86
C HIS A 313 21.81 -22.51 3.17
N GLU A 314 21.46 -22.69 4.43
CA GLU A 314 20.08 -23.00 4.84
C GLU A 314 19.07 -21.88 4.48
N GLY A 315 19.52 -20.64 4.51
CA GLY A 315 18.73 -19.48 4.10
C GLY A 315 18.79 -19.14 2.62
N PHE A 316 19.30 -20.04 1.75
CA PHE A 316 19.26 -19.83 0.30
C PHE A 316 17.91 -20.21 -0.26
N VAL A 317 17.25 -19.27 -0.98
CA VAL A 317 15.98 -19.54 -1.66
C VAL A 317 16.03 -19.00 -3.09
N LEU A 318 15.57 -19.84 -4.03
CA LEU A 318 15.49 -19.50 -5.45
C LEU A 318 14.07 -19.07 -5.81
N ILE A 319 13.95 -17.91 -6.47
CA ILE A 319 12.73 -17.46 -7.12
C ILE A 319 12.98 -17.47 -8.62
N ALA A 320 12.07 -18.04 -9.39
CA ALA A 320 12.06 -17.96 -10.84
C ALA A 320 10.87 -17.13 -11.32
N THR A 321 11.05 -16.31 -12.37
CA THR A 321 9.95 -15.60 -13.01
C THR A 321 9.84 -15.96 -14.48
N ALA A 322 8.62 -15.99 -14.98
CA ALA A 322 8.35 -16.25 -16.39
C ALA A 322 7.08 -15.56 -16.87
N ASN A 323 6.96 -15.41 -18.18
CA ASN A 323 5.72 -14.93 -18.82
C ASN A 323 4.82 -16.08 -19.31
N THR A 324 5.35 -17.31 -19.32
CA THR A 324 4.64 -18.54 -19.68
C THR A 324 4.81 -19.59 -18.57
N PHE A 325 3.98 -20.63 -18.60
CA PHE A 325 4.10 -21.76 -17.65
C PHE A 325 5.25 -22.74 -18.00
N GLY A 326 6.14 -22.39 -18.93
CA GLY A 326 7.23 -23.25 -19.33
C GLY A 326 6.86 -24.26 -20.45
N HIS A 327 5.69 -24.14 -21.03
CA HIS A 327 5.26 -25.01 -22.16
C HIS A 327 5.74 -24.50 -23.54
N GLY A 328 6.63 -23.51 -23.55
CA GLY A 328 7.18 -22.92 -24.77
C GLY A 328 6.45 -21.66 -25.25
N ALA A 329 6.70 -21.30 -26.50
CA ALA A 329 6.18 -20.10 -27.12
C ALA A 329 4.65 -20.10 -27.24
N ASN A 330 4.06 -18.94 -27.15
CA ASN A 330 2.67 -18.69 -27.48
C ASN A 330 2.53 -17.44 -28.36
N ALA A 331 1.32 -17.13 -28.80
CA ALA A 331 1.09 -16.03 -29.73
C ALA A 331 1.48 -14.63 -29.18
N LYS A 332 1.50 -14.42 -27.86
CA LYS A 332 2.00 -13.19 -27.23
C LYS A 332 3.52 -13.21 -26.98
N TYR A 333 4.07 -14.38 -26.69
CA TYR A 333 5.46 -14.57 -26.25
C TYR A 333 6.14 -15.62 -27.14
N VAL A 334 6.53 -15.20 -28.36
CA VAL A 334 7.04 -16.10 -29.40
C VAL A 334 8.49 -16.57 -29.17
N GLY A 335 9.26 -15.86 -28.36
CA GLY A 335 10.66 -16.21 -28.07
C GLY A 335 10.86 -17.06 -26.82
N ARG A 336 9.85 -17.84 -26.39
CA ARG A 336 9.94 -18.65 -25.16
C ARG A 336 10.25 -20.11 -25.46
N ASN A 337 11.14 -20.67 -24.65
CA ASN A 337 11.54 -22.07 -24.75
C ASN A 337 10.68 -22.95 -23.83
N PRO A 338 10.39 -24.21 -24.21
CA PRO A 338 9.82 -25.18 -23.29
C PRO A 338 10.87 -25.51 -22.21
N LEU A 339 10.41 -25.63 -20.97
CA LEU A 339 11.21 -25.98 -19.82
C LEU A 339 10.97 -27.45 -19.45
N ASP A 340 11.99 -28.08 -18.88
CA ASP A 340 11.88 -29.47 -18.41
C ASP A 340 10.91 -29.54 -17.21
N GLU A 341 9.98 -30.49 -17.25
CA GLU A 341 9.03 -30.77 -16.18
C GLU A 341 9.75 -31.12 -14.85
N ALA A 342 10.88 -31.79 -14.92
CA ALA A 342 11.68 -32.08 -13.74
C ALA A 342 12.22 -30.79 -13.09
N PHE A 343 12.51 -29.74 -13.88
CA PHE A 343 12.87 -28.42 -13.36
C PHE A 343 11.66 -27.72 -12.75
N LEU A 344 10.53 -27.67 -13.46
CA LEU A 344 9.32 -27.00 -13.02
C LEU A 344 8.74 -27.60 -11.73
N ASN A 345 8.79 -28.93 -11.60
CA ASN A 345 8.27 -29.65 -10.43
C ASN A 345 9.03 -29.33 -9.10
N ARG A 346 10.14 -28.64 -9.18
CA ARG A 346 10.91 -28.21 -7.98
C ARG A 346 10.43 -26.89 -7.40
N PHE A 347 9.45 -26.27 -8.03
CA PHE A 347 8.94 -24.96 -7.60
C PHE A 347 7.47 -25.04 -7.19
N ALA A 348 7.11 -24.23 -6.22
CA ALA A 348 5.72 -23.88 -5.99
C ALA A 348 5.31 -22.78 -6.99
N ASN A 349 4.29 -23.06 -7.81
CA ASN A 349 3.85 -22.13 -8.85
C ASN A 349 2.83 -21.13 -8.31
N LEU A 350 3.07 -19.84 -8.53
CA LEU A 350 2.14 -18.77 -8.20
C LEU A 350 1.88 -17.90 -9.44
N THR A 351 0.62 -17.76 -9.79
CA THR A 351 0.20 -16.88 -10.89
C THR A 351 0.06 -15.45 -10.39
N ILE A 352 0.79 -14.54 -11.04
CA ILE A 352 0.80 -13.10 -10.73
C ILE A 352 -0.02 -12.37 -11.80
N THR A 353 -1.12 -11.76 -11.38
CA THR A 353 -2.00 -10.95 -12.23
C THR A 353 -1.73 -9.47 -12.03
N TYR A 354 -2.31 -8.61 -12.86
CA TYR A 354 -2.23 -7.16 -12.62
C TYR A 354 -2.94 -6.79 -11.31
N ASP A 355 -2.32 -5.89 -10.55
CA ASP A 355 -2.88 -5.34 -9.32
C ASP A 355 -3.32 -3.89 -9.57
N GLU A 356 -4.63 -3.67 -9.55
CA GLU A 356 -5.23 -2.39 -9.85
C GLU A 356 -4.90 -1.31 -8.80
N ASN A 357 -4.65 -1.71 -7.55
CA ASN A 357 -4.27 -0.78 -6.49
C ASN A 357 -2.84 -0.27 -6.69
N ILE A 358 -1.93 -1.17 -7.09
CA ILE A 358 -0.56 -0.79 -7.45
C ILE A 358 -0.57 0.10 -8.68
N GLU A 359 -1.35 -0.26 -9.70
CA GLU A 359 -1.45 0.52 -10.94
C GLU A 359 -1.95 1.94 -10.66
N GLN A 360 -2.96 2.08 -9.77
CA GLN A 360 -3.43 3.39 -9.32
C GLN A 360 -2.34 4.16 -8.58
N ALA A 361 -1.64 3.52 -7.63
CA ALA A 361 -0.58 4.16 -6.87
C ALA A 361 0.59 4.62 -7.78
N MET A 362 0.93 3.82 -8.80
CA MET A 362 1.94 4.21 -9.80
C MET A 362 1.50 5.41 -10.63
N LEU A 363 0.22 5.50 -10.98
CA LEU A 363 -0.36 6.64 -11.70
C LEU A 363 -0.37 7.89 -10.84
N ASP A 364 -0.78 7.78 -9.58
CA ASP A 364 -0.82 8.89 -8.62
C ASP A 364 0.59 9.47 -8.40
N ALA A 365 1.61 8.62 -8.37
CA ALA A 365 3.01 9.04 -8.26
C ALA A 365 3.52 9.84 -9.48
N VAL A 366 2.88 9.75 -10.64
CA VAL A 366 3.24 10.56 -11.83
C VAL A 366 2.82 12.03 -11.65
N GLY A 367 1.75 12.30 -10.87
CA GLY A 367 1.26 13.66 -10.62
C GLY A 367 0.49 14.26 -11.80
N LEU A 368 -0.24 13.44 -12.56
CA LEU A 368 -1.20 13.90 -13.56
C LEU A 368 -2.44 14.44 -12.84
N ASN A 369 -3.17 15.42 -13.42
CA ASN A 369 -4.39 15.94 -12.81
C ASN A 369 -5.45 14.81 -12.65
N SER A 370 -6.29 14.90 -11.63
CA SER A 370 -7.19 13.81 -11.21
C SER A 370 -8.20 13.41 -12.30
N SER A 371 -8.77 14.38 -13.02
CA SER A 371 -9.72 14.11 -14.10
C SER A 371 -9.07 13.34 -15.25
N MET A 372 -7.88 13.79 -15.70
CA MET A 372 -7.15 13.11 -16.77
C MET A 372 -6.61 11.75 -16.31
N SER A 373 -6.19 11.63 -15.04
CA SER A 373 -5.78 10.36 -14.44
C SER A 373 -6.89 9.32 -14.49
N ALA A 374 -8.09 9.69 -14.08
CA ALA A 374 -9.25 8.80 -14.11
C ALA A 374 -9.62 8.40 -15.55
N LYS A 375 -9.66 9.36 -16.48
CA LYS A 375 -9.90 9.10 -17.91
C LYS A 375 -8.86 8.15 -18.48
N TRP A 376 -7.58 8.43 -18.26
CA TRP A 376 -6.48 7.62 -18.78
C TRP A 376 -6.51 6.19 -18.24
N LEU A 377 -6.68 6.03 -16.93
CA LEU A 377 -6.75 4.72 -16.30
C LEU A 377 -7.91 3.87 -16.83
N ASN A 378 -9.08 4.50 -17.02
CA ASN A 378 -10.22 3.83 -17.64
C ASN A 378 -9.91 3.35 -19.05
N ILE A 379 -9.26 4.18 -19.87
CA ILE A 379 -8.84 3.81 -21.24
C ILE A 379 -7.93 2.58 -21.20
N VAL A 380 -6.90 2.59 -20.36
CA VAL A 380 -5.95 1.47 -20.24
C VAL A 380 -6.64 0.18 -19.79
N ARG A 381 -7.53 0.27 -18.78
CA ARG A 381 -8.25 -0.91 -18.24
C ARG A 381 -9.25 -1.48 -19.24
N VAL A 382 -10.02 -0.64 -19.93
CA VAL A 382 -10.96 -1.09 -20.99
C VAL A 382 -10.19 -1.69 -22.15
N ALA A 383 -9.12 -1.06 -22.62
CA ALA A 383 -8.27 -1.60 -23.68
C ALA A 383 -7.69 -2.98 -23.30
N ARG A 384 -7.20 -3.14 -22.06
CA ARG A 384 -6.70 -4.42 -21.53
C ARG A 384 -7.79 -5.49 -21.50
N LYS A 385 -8.98 -5.12 -21.05
CA LYS A 385 -10.14 -6.03 -21.06
C LYS A 385 -10.49 -6.45 -22.49
N ASN A 386 -10.53 -5.52 -23.42
CA ASN A 386 -10.81 -5.79 -24.82
C ASN A 386 -9.75 -6.72 -25.45
N VAL A 387 -8.46 -6.46 -25.20
CA VAL A 387 -7.36 -7.34 -25.63
C VAL A 387 -7.57 -8.77 -25.15
N SER A 388 -7.96 -8.96 -23.89
CA SER A 388 -8.26 -10.28 -23.33
C SER A 388 -9.51 -10.89 -23.94
N THR A 389 -10.60 -10.13 -24.07
CA THR A 389 -11.89 -10.60 -24.60
C THR A 389 -11.79 -11.06 -26.04
N TYR A 390 -11.04 -10.32 -26.88
CA TYR A 390 -10.87 -10.63 -28.30
C TYR A 390 -9.63 -11.48 -28.61
N GLY A 391 -8.90 -11.94 -27.59
CA GLY A 391 -7.71 -12.78 -27.77
C GLY A 391 -6.60 -12.12 -28.59
N LEU A 392 -6.42 -10.79 -28.47
CA LEU A 392 -5.46 -10.07 -29.28
C LEU A 392 -4.02 -10.24 -28.75
N HIS A 393 -3.04 -10.21 -29.66
CA HIS A 393 -1.63 -10.45 -29.33
C HIS A 393 -0.88 -9.16 -28.93
N VAL A 394 -1.58 -8.26 -28.24
CA VAL A 394 -1.03 -6.99 -27.73
C VAL A 394 -0.92 -7.07 -26.22
N VAL A 395 0.11 -6.47 -25.65
CA VAL A 395 0.32 -6.38 -24.19
C VAL A 395 0.03 -4.97 -23.70
N VAL A 396 -1.04 -4.81 -22.93
CA VAL A 396 -1.43 -3.56 -22.28
C VAL A 396 -1.16 -3.67 -20.77
N SER A 397 0.09 -3.43 -20.39
CA SER A 397 0.57 -3.57 -19.02
C SER A 397 0.52 -2.24 -18.25
N PRO A 398 0.72 -2.22 -16.91
CA PRO A 398 0.86 -0.99 -16.12
C PRO A 398 1.97 -0.03 -16.61
N ARG A 399 2.91 -0.52 -17.45
CA ARG A 399 3.87 0.38 -18.13
C ARG A 399 3.16 1.34 -19.08
N ALA A 400 2.10 0.89 -19.78
CA ALA A 400 1.29 1.78 -20.61
C ALA A 400 0.63 2.87 -19.76
N THR A 401 0.11 2.52 -18.58
CA THR A 401 -0.49 3.46 -17.63
C THR A 401 0.50 4.55 -17.24
N VAL A 402 1.71 4.16 -16.81
CA VAL A 402 2.73 5.10 -16.34
C VAL A 402 3.30 5.94 -17.49
N TYR A 403 3.64 5.32 -18.63
CA TYR A 403 4.25 6.05 -19.74
C TYR A 403 3.26 7.00 -20.39
N GLY A 404 2.01 6.56 -20.60
CA GLY A 404 0.96 7.43 -21.12
C GLY A 404 0.67 8.61 -20.20
N ALA A 405 0.61 8.38 -18.88
CA ALA A 405 0.45 9.45 -17.91
C ALA A 405 1.61 10.47 -17.94
N LYS A 406 2.86 9.99 -18.09
CA LYS A 406 4.02 10.85 -18.23
C LYS A 406 3.95 11.69 -19.51
N MET A 407 3.49 11.12 -20.62
CA MET A 407 3.29 11.86 -21.88
C MET A 407 2.19 12.91 -21.73
N LEU A 408 1.04 12.53 -21.15
CA LEU A 408 -0.10 13.43 -20.94
C LEU A 408 0.17 14.57 -19.96
N ARG A 409 1.21 14.47 -19.13
CA ARG A 409 1.64 15.56 -18.25
C ARG A 409 2.29 16.73 -19.00
N HIS A 410 2.75 16.51 -20.23
CA HIS A 410 3.32 17.55 -21.07
C HIS A 410 2.20 18.23 -21.87
N ASP A 411 1.54 19.19 -21.25
CA ASP A 411 0.42 19.94 -21.85
C ASP A 411 0.77 20.49 -23.24
N GLY A 412 -0.10 20.24 -24.21
CA GLY A 412 0.03 20.73 -25.59
C GLY A 412 1.09 20.02 -26.43
N VAL A 413 1.85 19.06 -25.88
CA VAL A 413 2.85 18.29 -26.66
C VAL A 413 2.23 17.04 -27.26
N TYR A 414 1.41 16.33 -26.50
CA TYR A 414 0.75 15.10 -26.95
C TYR A 414 -0.76 15.21 -26.80
N ASN A 415 -1.48 14.79 -27.81
CA ASN A 415 -2.91 14.55 -27.69
C ASN A 415 -3.19 13.12 -27.20
N LEU A 416 -4.43 12.86 -26.73
CA LEU A 416 -4.81 11.57 -26.16
C LEU A 416 -4.69 10.43 -27.17
N GLY A 417 -5.02 10.68 -28.44
CA GLY A 417 -4.93 9.68 -29.52
C GLY A 417 -3.49 9.23 -29.76
N GLU A 418 -2.55 10.17 -29.84
CA GLU A 418 -1.11 9.89 -29.99
C GLU A 418 -0.58 9.06 -28.82
N VAL A 419 -1.01 9.36 -27.60
CA VAL A 419 -0.60 8.59 -26.41
C VAL A 419 -1.15 7.18 -26.45
N VAL A 420 -2.41 6.99 -26.86
CA VAL A 420 -3.02 5.69 -27.07
C VAL A 420 -2.26 4.90 -28.13
N GLU A 421 -1.94 5.52 -29.25
CA GLU A 421 -1.15 4.87 -30.31
C GLU A 421 0.22 4.44 -29.80
N ALA A 422 0.94 5.33 -29.13
CA ALA A 422 2.28 5.06 -28.64
C ALA A 422 2.36 3.99 -27.53
N THR A 423 1.34 3.87 -26.69
CA THR A 423 1.42 3.06 -25.47
C THR A 423 0.51 1.84 -25.45
N ILE A 424 -0.61 1.89 -26.14
CA ILE A 424 -1.64 0.83 -26.13
C ILE A 424 -1.62 0.06 -27.43
N THR A 425 -1.92 0.68 -28.57
CA THR A 425 -2.06 -0.03 -29.86
C THR A 425 -0.72 -0.40 -30.50
N LYS A 426 0.30 0.44 -30.37
CA LYS A 426 1.72 0.10 -30.74
C LYS A 426 1.90 -0.53 -32.11
N GLY A 427 1.23 -0.02 -33.12
CA GLY A 427 1.33 -0.56 -34.49
C GLY A 427 0.54 -1.86 -34.69
N ALA A 428 -0.48 -2.12 -33.89
CA ALA A 428 -1.46 -3.19 -34.14
C ALA A 428 -2.18 -2.97 -35.48
N THR A 429 -2.72 -4.02 -36.07
CA THR A 429 -3.49 -3.90 -37.34
C THR A 429 -4.72 -3.01 -37.13
N PRO A 430 -5.26 -2.37 -38.17
CA PRO A 430 -6.45 -1.54 -38.04
C PRO A 430 -7.63 -2.25 -37.37
N GLU A 431 -7.88 -3.52 -37.70
CA GLU A 431 -8.96 -4.32 -37.12
C GLU A 431 -8.70 -4.63 -35.63
N ALA A 432 -7.44 -4.80 -35.25
CA ALA A 432 -7.06 -4.97 -33.84
C ALA A 432 -7.22 -3.65 -33.08
N CYS A 433 -6.86 -2.51 -33.66
CA CYS A 433 -7.06 -1.18 -33.07
C CYS A 433 -8.55 -0.92 -32.79
N GLU A 434 -9.44 -1.17 -33.74
CA GLU A 434 -10.88 -1.03 -33.56
C GLU A 434 -11.38 -1.86 -32.37
N LYS A 435 -10.96 -3.12 -32.26
CA LYS A 435 -11.34 -4.01 -31.15
C LYS A 435 -10.77 -3.53 -29.81
N ILE A 436 -9.50 -3.09 -29.79
CA ILE A 436 -8.87 -2.58 -28.56
C ILE A 436 -9.59 -1.34 -28.05
N LEU A 437 -10.01 -0.46 -28.94
CA LEU A 437 -10.62 0.84 -28.59
C LEU A 437 -12.15 0.79 -28.52
N MET A 438 -12.76 -0.36 -28.71
CA MET A 438 -14.22 -0.52 -28.66
C MET A 438 -14.78 -0.05 -27.31
N GLY A 439 -15.79 0.83 -27.37
CA GLY A 439 -16.42 1.41 -26.19
C GLY A 439 -15.63 2.54 -25.50
N LEU A 440 -14.55 3.02 -26.13
CA LEU A 440 -13.77 4.16 -25.66
C LEU A 440 -14.06 5.41 -26.50
N SER A 441 -14.30 6.53 -25.83
CA SER A 441 -14.26 7.87 -26.43
C SER A 441 -12.93 8.54 -26.10
N LEU A 442 -12.11 8.77 -27.12
CA LEU A 442 -10.79 9.39 -27.01
C LEU A 442 -10.90 10.92 -26.95
#